data_d1349c2c35a6aab62db3da06fe85aff9
#
_entry.id   d1349c2c35a6aab62db3da06fe85aff9
#
_cell.length_a   1.000
_cell.length_b   1.000
_cell.length_c   1.000
_cell.angle_alpha   90.00
_cell.angle_beta   90.00
_cell.angle_gamma   90.00
#
_symmetry.space_group_name_H-M   'P 1'
#
loop_
_entity.id
_entity.type
_entity.pdbx_description
1 polymer ?
#
loop_
_entity_poly.entity_id
_entity_poly.type
_entity_poly.pdbx_seq_one_letter_code
_entity_poly.pdbx_strand_id
1 'polypeptide(L)'
;MSRECRKLREAKEILAAIGMPKAQQNPNAIYTFLAFSNVRQRALWSSATAPRLTPHDVIAFAAEAYGKEYAENTRETIRRQAIHQFVQAGVLVRNPDEPGLATNSPRTHYALTEEVLQVIHAFGTRGFDAAAVTFREATGGGLAERYAKPRRAANVTVIVGGAAITLSPGAHNRLQGQIVEQFIPRFAPGARVLYLGDTDHKSKHVDELRLASVGVPVRKHDKLPD
;
A
#
# COMPACT_ATOMS: atom_id res chain seq x y z
N MET A 1 -7.42 9.06 -30.02
CA MET A 1 -7.80 8.36 -28.78
C MET A 1 -7.51 6.88 -28.96
N SER A 2 -6.48 6.37 -28.30
CA SER A 2 -6.17 4.93 -28.34
C SER A 2 -7.33 4.14 -27.73
N ARG A 3 -7.89 3.18 -28.47
CA ARG A 3 -8.88 2.23 -27.93
C ARG A 3 -8.17 1.46 -26.82
N GLU A 4 -8.56 1.70 -25.59
CA GLU A 4 -8.09 0.92 -24.45
C GLU A 4 -8.29 -0.56 -24.74
N CYS A 5 -7.23 -1.37 -24.58
CA CYS A 5 -7.29 -2.80 -24.87
C CYS A 5 -8.40 -3.43 -24.02
N ARG A 6 -9.30 -4.21 -24.65
CA ARG A 6 -10.43 -4.87 -23.99
C ARG A 6 -10.02 -5.60 -22.71
N LYS A 7 -8.88 -6.30 -22.71
CA LYS A 7 -8.37 -7.06 -21.56
C LYS A 7 -8.02 -6.16 -20.37
N LEU A 8 -7.56 -4.94 -20.62
CA LEU A 8 -7.26 -4.00 -19.51
C LEU A 8 -8.55 -3.57 -18.79
N ARG A 9 -9.62 -3.32 -19.52
CA ARG A 9 -10.94 -3.00 -18.94
C ARG A 9 -11.50 -4.18 -18.15
N GLU A 10 -11.50 -5.37 -18.74
CA GLU A 10 -11.97 -6.60 -18.10
C GLU A 10 -11.17 -6.90 -16.82
N ALA A 11 -9.84 -6.76 -16.84
CA ALA A 11 -9.01 -6.90 -15.64
C ALA A 11 -9.37 -5.88 -14.54
N LYS A 12 -9.64 -4.64 -14.93
CA LYS A 12 -10.09 -3.60 -14.01
C LYS A 12 -11.46 -3.93 -13.39
N GLU A 13 -12.38 -4.48 -14.17
CA GLU A 13 -13.69 -4.95 -13.68
C GLU A 13 -13.54 -6.08 -12.66
N ILE A 14 -12.67 -7.06 -12.93
CA ILE A 14 -12.38 -8.14 -11.99
C ILE A 14 -11.77 -7.59 -10.70
N LEU A 15 -10.75 -6.71 -10.79
CA LEU A 15 -10.14 -6.07 -9.63
C LEU A 15 -11.15 -5.29 -8.80
N ALA A 16 -12.08 -4.58 -9.43
CA ALA A 16 -13.17 -3.89 -8.74
C ALA A 16 -14.10 -4.88 -8.03
N ALA A 17 -14.52 -5.95 -8.71
CA ALA A 17 -15.43 -6.96 -8.19
C ALA A 17 -14.87 -7.70 -6.96
N ILE A 18 -13.57 -7.99 -6.94
CA ILE A 18 -12.90 -8.60 -5.77
C ILE A 18 -12.58 -7.59 -4.65
N GLY A 19 -13.03 -6.34 -4.78
CA GLY A 19 -12.92 -5.34 -3.73
C GLY A 19 -11.56 -4.62 -3.66
N MET A 20 -10.83 -4.51 -4.77
CA MET A 20 -9.62 -3.67 -4.81
C MET A 20 -9.98 -2.19 -4.85
N PRO A 21 -9.29 -1.32 -4.06
CA PRO A 21 -9.51 0.12 -4.09
C PRO A 21 -9.25 0.73 -5.47
N LYS A 22 -9.91 1.85 -5.80
CA LYS A 22 -9.68 2.56 -7.07
C LYS A 22 -8.21 2.89 -7.32
N ALA A 23 -7.46 3.24 -6.27
CA ALA A 23 -6.03 3.49 -6.35
C ALA A 23 -5.23 2.26 -6.81
N GLN A 24 -5.74 1.05 -6.60
CA GLN A 24 -5.16 -0.22 -7.00
C GLN A 24 -5.78 -0.79 -8.29
N GLN A 25 -6.47 0.03 -9.05
CA GLN A 25 -7.00 -0.26 -10.39
C GLN A 25 -6.26 0.57 -11.46
N ASN A 26 -5.04 1.01 -11.15
CA ASN A 26 -4.16 1.75 -12.04
C ASN A 26 -3.46 0.82 -13.06
N PRO A 27 -2.84 1.35 -14.12
CA PRO A 27 -2.21 0.53 -15.16
C PRO A 27 -1.19 -0.48 -14.62
N ASN A 28 -0.36 -0.11 -13.62
CA ASN A 28 0.64 -1.02 -13.06
C ASN A 28 -0.03 -2.22 -12.36
N ALA A 29 -1.09 -2.00 -11.59
CA ALA A 29 -1.86 -3.06 -10.96
C ALA A 29 -2.56 -3.95 -11.99
N ILE A 30 -3.13 -3.37 -13.05
CA ILE A 30 -3.79 -4.10 -14.13
C ILE A 30 -2.80 -5.03 -14.85
N TYR A 31 -1.64 -4.53 -15.30
CA TYR A 31 -0.63 -5.38 -15.95
C TYR A 31 -0.06 -6.43 -15.01
N THR A 32 0.13 -6.10 -13.73
CA THR A 32 0.53 -7.08 -12.72
C THR A 32 -0.48 -8.21 -12.58
N PHE A 33 -1.77 -7.88 -12.50
CA PHE A 33 -2.86 -8.85 -12.42
C PHE A 33 -2.92 -9.76 -13.67
N LEU A 34 -2.79 -9.17 -14.86
CA LEU A 34 -2.76 -9.92 -16.13
C LEU A 34 -1.55 -10.87 -16.22
N ALA A 35 -0.39 -10.45 -15.72
CA ALA A 35 0.80 -11.29 -15.67
C ALA A 35 0.57 -12.50 -14.76
N PHE A 36 0.11 -12.30 -13.53
CA PHE A 36 -0.14 -13.38 -12.58
C PHE A 36 -1.28 -14.32 -13.00
N SER A 37 -2.23 -13.84 -13.80
CA SER A 37 -3.26 -14.70 -14.41
C SER A 37 -2.85 -15.30 -15.76
N ASN A 38 -1.65 -14.97 -16.25
CA ASN A 38 -1.13 -15.41 -17.56
C ASN A 38 -2.11 -15.13 -18.72
N VAL A 39 -2.87 -14.04 -18.64
CA VAL A 39 -3.89 -13.70 -19.62
C VAL A 39 -3.33 -12.70 -20.62
N ARG A 40 -3.11 -13.15 -21.86
CA ARG A 40 -2.68 -12.32 -22.99
C ARG A 40 -3.88 -11.63 -23.66
N GLN A 41 -3.64 -10.69 -24.58
CA GLN A 41 -4.67 -9.84 -25.20
C GLN A 41 -5.88 -10.61 -25.76
N ARG A 42 -5.66 -11.79 -26.35
CA ARG A 42 -6.72 -12.60 -27.00
C ARG A 42 -7.12 -13.84 -26.19
N ALA A 43 -6.48 -14.10 -25.05
CA ALA A 43 -6.77 -15.26 -24.22
C ALA A 43 -8.17 -15.17 -23.57
N LEU A 44 -8.77 -16.31 -23.31
CA LEU A 44 -10.00 -16.40 -22.52
C LEU A 44 -9.65 -16.34 -21.02
N TRP A 45 -10.52 -15.74 -20.22
CA TRP A 45 -10.37 -15.74 -18.76
C TRP A 45 -10.47 -17.14 -18.15
N SER A 46 -11.25 -18.02 -18.78
CA SER A 46 -11.33 -19.43 -18.39
C SER A 46 -10.05 -20.23 -18.63
N SER A 47 -9.09 -19.70 -19.40
CA SER A 47 -7.78 -20.30 -19.60
C SER A 47 -6.69 -19.69 -18.72
N ALA A 48 -7.06 -18.84 -17.77
CA ALA A 48 -6.12 -18.26 -16.83
C ALA A 48 -5.39 -19.35 -16.02
N THR A 49 -4.15 -19.09 -15.70
CA THR A 49 -3.30 -19.96 -14.84
C THR A 49 -2.72 -19.13 -13.72
N ALA A 50 -2.02 -19.76 -12.79
CA ALA A 50 -1.38 -19.06 -11.67
C ALA A 50 0.15 -19.32 -11.68
N PRO A 51 0.89 -18.79 -12.68
CA PRO A 51 2.34 -18.95 -12.72
C PRO A 51 3.00 -18.29 -11.51
N ARG A 52 4.12 -18.86 -11.09
CA ARG A 52 4.98 -18.28 -10.08
C ARG A 52 5.87 -17.23 -10.73
N LEU A 53 5.70 -15.99 -10.37
CA LEU A 53 6.40 -14.87 -10.99
C LEU A 53 7.12 -14.02 -9.96
N THR A 54 8.29 -13.52 -10.36
CA THR A 54 8.99 -12.42 -9.68
C THR A 54 8.49 -11.06 -10.21
N PRO A 55 8.79 -9.94 -9.55
CA PRO A 55 8.50 -8.62 -10.11
C PRO A 55 9.16 -8.36 -11.48
N HIS A 56 10.29 -9.03 -11.79
CA HIS A 56 10.95 -8.95 -13.09
C HIS A 56 10.12 -9.63 -14.18
N ASP A 57 9.58 -10.81 -13.88
CA ASP A 57 8.75 -11.58 -14.84
C ASP A 57 7.46 -10.82 -15.20
N VAL A 58 6.90 -10.06 -14.25
CA VAL A 58 5.74 -9.20 -14.49
C VAL A 58 6.05 -8.13 -15.55
N ILE A 59 7.22 -7.51 -15.48
CA ILE A 59 7.68 -6.51 -16.46
C ILE A 59 7.88 -7.15 -17.83
N ALA A 60 8.55 -8.30 -17.85
CA ALA A 60 8.78 -9.05 -19.10
C ALA A 60 7.47 -9.45 -19.76
N PHE A 61 6.50 -9.97 -18.99
CA PHE A 61 5.17 -10.30 -19.48
C PHE A 61 4.42 -9.09 -20.05
N ALA A 62 4.47 -7.94 -19.37
CA ALA A 62 3.80 -6.73 -19.83
C ALA A 62 4.37 -6.24 -21.19
N ALA A 63 5.69 -6.31 -21.35
CA ALA A 63 6.34 -5.97 -22.60
C ALA A 63 5.96 -6.95 -23.73
N GLU A 64 6.10 -8.26 -23.48
CA GLU A 64 5.85 -9.30 -24.47
C GLU A 64 4.38 -9.39 -24.89
N ALA A 65 3.47 -9.44 -23.90
CA ALA A 65 2.05 -9.71 -24.17
C ALA A 65 1.24 -8.47 -24.57
N TYR A 66 1.70 -7.27 -24.14
CA TYR A 66 0.95 -6.03 -24.30
C TYR A 66 1.74 -4.88 -24.93
N GLY A 67 3.04 -5.07 -25.22
CA GLY A 67 3.90 -4.01 -25.74
C GLY A 67 4.11 -2.87 -24.72
N LYS A 68 3.91 -3.15 -23.43
CA LYS A 68 4.10 -2.15 -22.38
C LYS A 68 5.53 -2.17 -21.87
N GLU A 69 6.31 -1.24 -22.33
CA GLU A 69 7.67 -1.02 -21.84
C GLU A 69 7.66 -0.27 -20.51
N TYR A 70 8.55 -0.65 -19.62
CA TYR A 70 8.78 -0.06 -18.31
C TYR A 70 10.22 0.41 -18.18
N ALA A 71 10.42 1.54 -17.49
CA ALA A 71 11.75 1.95 -17.09
C ALA A 71 12.34 0.98 -16.05
N GLU A 72 13.66 0.88 -15.99
CA GLU A 72 14.40 -0.08 -15.14
C GLU A 72 13.99 -0.01 -13.65
N ASN A 73 13.73 1.19 -13.13
CA ASN A 73 13.33 1.41 -11.73
C ASN A 73 11.87 1.00 -11.42
N THR A 74 11.08 0.62 -12.42
CA THR A 74 9.65 0.31 -12.23
C THR A 74 9.44 -0.99 -11.45
N ARG A 75 10.43 -1.88 -11.41
CA ARG A 75 10.36 -3.15 -10.65
C ARG A 75 9.99 -2.93 -9.19
N GLU A 76 10.64 -1.98 -8.52
CA GLU A 76 10.35 -1.67 -7.12
C GLU A 76 8.97 -1.03 -6.94
N THR A 77 8.57 -0.19 -7.87
CA THR A 77 7.21 0.41 -7.89
C THR A 77 6.15 -0.67 -8.02
N ILE A 78 6.30 -1.63 -8.93
CA ILE A 78 5.37 -2.76 -9.10
C ILE A 78 5.33 -3.60 -7.81
N ARG A 79 6.49 -3.92 -7.23
CA ARG A 79 6.57 -4.68 -5.98
C ARG A 79 5.80 -4.00 -4.85
N ARG A 80 6.03 -2.70 -4.63
CA ARG A 80 5.44 -1.96 -3.50
C ARG A 80 3.98 -1.57 -3.73
N GLN A 81 3.64 -1.11 -4.94
CA GLN A 81 2.33 -0.50 -5.21
C GLN A 81 1.29 -1.48 -5.78
N ALA A 82 1.71 -2.61 -6.34
CA ALA A 82 0.79 -3.61 -6.88
C ALA A 82 0.89 -4.94 -6.13
N ILE A 83 2.04 -5.61 -6.17
CA ILE A 83 2.20 -6.95 -5.59
C ILE A 83 1.91 -6.96 -4.08
N HIS A 84 2.50 -6.02 -3.32
CA HIS A 84 2.27 -5.94 -1.88
C HIS A 84 0.77 -5.74 -1.55
N GLN A 85 0.08 -4.90 -2.31
CA GLN A 85 -1.35 -4.67 -2.13
C GLN A 85 -2.17 -5.92 -2.46
N PHE A 86 -1.79 -6.65 -3.50
CA PHE A 86 -2.44 -7.90 -3.87
C PHE A 86 -2.23 -9.01 -2.82
N VAL A 87 -1.05 -9.08 -2.21
CA VAL A 87 -0.82 -10.00 -1.09
C VAL A 87 -1.69 -9.61 0.12
N GLN A 88 -1.78 -8.33 0.45
CA GLN A 88 -2.66 -7.85 1.53
C GLN A 88 -4.15 -8.12 1.25
N ALA A 89 -4.56 -8.11 -0.01
CA ALA A 89 -5.93 -8.39 -0.42
C ALA A 89 -6.25 -9.90 -0.51
N GLY A 90 -5.27 -10.79 -0.34
CA GLY A 90 -5.45 -12.23 -0.55
C GLY A 90 -5.55 -12.64 -2.02
N VAL A 91 -5.18 -11.75 -2.94
CA VAL A 91 -5.13 -12.03 -4.38
C VAL A 91 -3.88 -12.83 -4.73
N LEU A 92 -2.76 -12.52 -4.09
CA LEU A 92 -1.48 -13.21 -4.26
C LEU A 92 -1.03 -13.84 -2.95
N VAL A 93 -0.34 -14.97 -3.08
CA VAL A 93 0.43 -15.60 -2.02
C VAL A 93 1.92 -15.48 -2.34
N ARG A 94 2.73 -15.23 -1.32
CA ARG A 94 4.20 -15.14 -1.43
C ARG A 94 4.82 -16.50 -1.20
N ASN A 95 5.74 -16.92 -2.08
CA ASN A 95 6.53 -18.14 -1.99
C ASN A 95 5.66 -19.38 -1.63
N PRO A 96 4.62 -19.72 -2.42
CA PRO A 96 3.67 -20.77 -2.06
C PRO A 96 4.30 -22.13 -1.84
N ASP A 97 5.42 -22.41 -2.47
CA ASP A 97 6.20 -23.64 -2.40
C ASP A 97 7.37 -23.58 -1.40
N GLU A 98 7.84 -22.38 -1.04
CA GLU A 98 8.92 -22.14 -0.08
C GLU A 98 8.52 -21.09 0.98
N PRO A 99 7.55 -21.36 1.88
CA PRO A 99 7.06 -20.36 2.85
C PRO A 99 8.15 -19.84 3.79
N GLY A 100 9.20 -20.64 4.06
CA GLY A 100 10.34 -20.30 4.91
C GLY A 100 11.43 -19.46 4.23
N LEU A 101 11.26 -19.08 2.97
CA LEU A 101 12.25 -18.28 2.25
C LEU A 101 12.48 -16.92 2.92
N ALA A 102 13.76 -16.56 3.12
CA ALA A 102 14.14 -15.30 3.76
C ALA A 102 13.47 -14.08 3.07
N THR A 103 13.13 -13.08 3.88
CA THR A 103 12.36 -11.90 3.41
C THR A 103 13.04 -11.15 2.26
N ASN A 104 14.37 -11.13 2.23
CA ASN A 104 15.17 -10.40 1.24
C ASN A 104 15.75 -11.34 0.16
N SER A 105 15.23 -12.56 0.03
CA SER A 105 15.73 -13.50 -0.98
C SER A 105 15.47 -12.99 -2.40
N PRO A 106 16.46 -13.04 -3.29
CA PRO A 106 16.27 -12.71 -4.70
C PRO A 106 15.34 -13.70 -5.42
N ARG A 107 15.12 -14.90 -4.82
CA ARG A 107 14.20 -15.92 -5.33
C ARG A 107 12.74 -15.67 -4.92
N THR A 108 12.45 -14.58 -4.20
CA THR A 108 11.07 -14.25 -3.80
C THR A 108 10.17 -14.15 -5.02
N HIS A 109 9.13 -14.97 -5.02
CA HIS A 109 8.13 -15.04 -6.09
C HIS A 109 6.72 -15.06 -5.50
N TYR A 110 5.74 -14.90 -6.38
CA TYR A 110 4.33 -14.81 -5.99
C TYR A 110 3.48 -15.60 -6.98
N ALA A 111 2.30 -16.06 -6.56
CA ALA A 111 1.30 -16.67 -7.42
C ALA A 111 -0.10 -16.22 -6.99
N LEU A 112 -1.08 -16.33 -7.90
CA LEU A 112 -2.49 -16.15 -7.52
C LEU A 112 -2.90 -17.21 -6.50
N THR A 113 -3.81 -16.80 -5.60
CA THR A 113 -4.51 -17.75 -4.74
C THR A 113 -5.55 -18.52 -5.55
N GLU A 114 -5.90 -19.72 -5.09
CA GLU A 114 -6.89 -20.55 -5.77
C GLU A 114 -8.27 -19.88 -5.81
N GLU A 115 -8.61 -19.20 -4.73
CA GLU A 115 -9.88 -18.50 -4.58
C GLU A 115 -10.06 -17.38 -5.61
N VAL A 116 -9.00 -16.59 -5.87
CA VAL A 116 -9.09 -15.54 -6.89
C VAL A 116 -9.04 -16.12 -8.30
N LEU A 117 -8.34 -17.24 -8.50
CA LEU A 117 -8.32 -17.92 -9.81
C LEU A 117 -9.73 -18.42 -10.20
N GLN A 118 -10.51 -18.91 -9.24
CA GLN A 118 -11.92 -19.28 -9.46
C GLN A 118 -12.77 -18.08 -9.88
N VAL A 119 -12.58 -16.91 -9.27
CA VAL A 119 -13.25 -15.67 -9.69
C VAL A 119 -12.88 -15.30 -11.14
N ILE A 120 -11.59 -15.41 -11.47
CA ILE A 120 -11.08 -15.12 -12.82
C ILE A 120 -11.72 -16.07 -13.86
N HIS A 121 -11.79 -17.36 -13.58
CA HIS A 121 -12.40 -18.35 -14.47
C HIS A 121 -13.91 -18.11 -14.66
N ALA A 122 -14.58 -17.60 -13.64
CA ALA A 122 -16.02 -17.29 -13.70
C ALA A 122 -16.32 -16.01 -14.48
N PHE A 123 -15.34 -15.16 -14.81
CA PHE A 123 -15.56 -13.89 -15.49
C PHE A 123 -16.26 -14.08 -16.84
N GLY A 124 -17.32 -13.28 -17.05
CA GLY A 124 -18.18 -13.38 -18.24
C GLY A 124 -19.23 -14.48 -18.19
N THR A 125 -19.36 -15.20 -17.07
CA THR A 125 -20.43 -16.18 -16.80
C THR A 125 -21.44 -15.62 -15.79
N ARG A 126 -22.58 -16.31 -15.62
CA ARG A 126 -23.58 -15.97 -14.58
C ARG A 126 -23.07 -16.17 -13.14
N GLY A 127 -21.99 -16.93 -12.97
CA GLY A 127 -21.40 -17.22 -11.64
C GLY A 127 -20.41 -16.17 -11.17
N PHE A 128 -20.05 -15.20 -11.99
CA PHE A 128 -18.98 -14.25 -11.67
C PHE A 128 -19.23 -13.43 -10.39
N ASP A 129 -20.42 -12.85 -10.27
CA ASP A 129 -20.76 -12.02 -9.11
C ASP A 129 -20.75 -12.83 -7.81
N ALA A 130 -21.29 -14.06 -7.84
CA ALA A 130 -21.29 -14.97 -6.69
C ALA A 130 -19.86 -15.35 -6.28
N ALA A 131 -18.99 -15.69 -7.23
CA ALA A 131 -17.58 -16.00 -6.96
C ALA A 131 -16.84 -14.81 -6.35
N ALA A 132 -17.07 -13.60 -6.87
CA ALA A 132 -16.49 -12.37 -6.33
C ALA A 132 -16.98 -12.06 -4.90
N VAL A 133 -18.25 -12.32 -4.59
CA VAL A 133 -18.79 -12.18 -3.23
C VAL A 133 -18.12 -13.16 -2.30
N THR A 134 -18.08 -14.45 -2.64
CA THR A 134 -17.43 -15.51 -1.86
C THR A 134 -15.97 -15.17 -1.55
N PHE A 135 -15.22 -14.69 -2.55
CA PHE A 135 -13.83 -14.26 -2.36
C PHE A 135 -13.73 -13.12 -1.34
N ARG A 136 -14.58 -12.09 -1.45
CA ARG A 136 -14.55 -10.96 -0.49
C ARG A 136 -14.89 -11.40 0.93
N GLU A 137 -15.85 -12.29 1.10
CA GLU A 137 -16.23 -12.83 2.41
C GLU A 137 -15.07 -13.64 3.03
N ALA A 138 -14.44 -14.50 2.25
CA ALA A 138 -13.29 -15.31 2.68
C ALA A 138 -12.07 -14.44 3.09
N THR A 139 -11.91 -13.26 2.46
CA THR A 139 -10.80 -12.33 2.75
C THR A 139 -11.14 -11.25 3.78
N GLY A 140 -12.28 -11.37 4.45
CA GLY A 140 -12.71 -10.43 5.52
C GLY A 140 -13.22 -9.08 5.02
N GLY A 141 -13.90 -9.07 3.87
CA GLY A 141 -14.28 -7.87 3.12
C GLY A 141 -13.15 -7.41 2.20
N GLY A 142 -13.48 -6.87 1.05
CA GLY A 142 -12.46 -6.39 0.09
C GLY A 142 -11.50 -5.37 0.71
N LEU A 143 -10.30 -5.24 0.16
CA LEU A 143 -9.29 -4.28 0.62
C LEU A 143 -9.83 -2.84 0.65
N ALA A 144 -10.74 -2.51 -0.29
CA ALA A 144 -11.44 -1.23 -0.33
C ALA A 144 -12.27 -0.97 0.94
N GLU A 145 -13.00 -1.97 1.42
CA GLU A 145 -13.81 -1.86 2.65
C GLU A 145 -12.93 -1.76 3.89
N ARG A 146 -11.84 -2.52 3.94
CA ARG A 146 -10.86 -2.45 5.04
C ARG A 146 -10.20 -1.08 5.12
N TYR A 147 -9.94 -0.43 3.99
CA TYR A 147 -9.39 0.93 3.94
C TYR A 147 -10.46 2.01 4.16
N ALA A 148 -11.72 1.75 3.78
CA ALA A 148 -12.84 2.66 4.01
C ALA A 148 -13.28 2.70 5.48
N LYS A 149 -13.01 1.64 6.26
CA LYS A 149 -13.23 1.70 7.71
C LYS A 149 -12.34 2.80 8.26
N PRO A 150 -12.91 3.90 8.80
CA PRO A 150 -12.09 4.96 9.36
C PRO A 150 -11.17 4.31 10.39
N ARG A 151 -9.88 4.45 10.20
CA ARG A 151 -8.95 4.25 11.29
C ARG A 151 -9.35 5.26 12.34
N ARG A 152 -10.18 4.87 13.30
CA ARG A 152 -10.43 5.60 14.54
C ARG A 152 -9.16 5.58 15.39
N ALA A 153 -8.06 6.01 14.82
CA ALA A 153 -6.90 6.37 15.59
C ALA A 153 -7.25 7.74 16.16
N ALA A 154 -7.50 7.81 17.45
CA ALA A 154 -7.74 9.06 18.14
C ALA A 154 -6.53 9.99 17.96
N ASN A 155 -6.79 11.27 17.79
CA ASN A 155 -5.76 12.29 17.85
C ASN A 155 -4.95 12.14 19.15
N VAL A 156 -3.66 12.42 19.09
CA VAL A 156 -2.78 12.39 20.26
C VAL A 156 -2.72 13.80 20.83
N THR A 157 -3.24 14.01 22.04
CA THR A 157 -3.11 15.29 22.73
C THR A 157 -1.88 15.27 23.61
N VAL A 158 -1.01 16.28 23.49
CA VAL A 158 0.24 16.43 24.23
C VAL A 158 0.24 17.77 24.94
N ILE A 159 0.63 17.81 26.21
CA ILE A 159 0.75 19.08 26.96
C ILE A 159 2.16 19.62 26.84
N VAL A 160 2.33 20.79 26.23
CA VAL A 160 3.61 21.47 26.08
C VAL A 160 3.50 22.87 26.68
N GLY A 161 4.29 23.15 27.71
CA GLY A 161 4.27 24.46 28.38
C GLY A 161 2.90 24.87 28.96
N GLY A 162 2.07 23.89 29.33
CA GLY A 162 0.71 24.12 29.83
C GLY A 162 -0.36 24.24 28.73
N ALA A 163 0.01 24.25 27.45
CA ALA A 163 -0.93 24.29 26.33
C ALA A 163 -1.17 22.88 25.76
N ALA A 164 -2.41 22.53 25.49
CA ALA A 164 -2.79 21.28 24.83
C ALA A 164 -2.56 21.39 23.32
N ILE A 165 -1.69 20.54 22.78
CA ILE A 165 -1.40 20.44 21.34
C ILE A 165 -1.98 19.13 20.83
N THR A 166 -2.81 19.21 19.80
CA THR A 166 -3.41 18.05 19.16
C THR A 166 -2.60 17.65 17.92
N LEU A 167 -2.07 16.42 17.93
CA LEU A 167 -1.37 15.81 16.83
C LEU A 167 -2.29 14.85 16.09
N SER A 168 -2.04 14.64 14.78
CA SER A 168 -2.75 13.65 13.99
C SER A 168 -2.50 12.21 14.49
N PRO A 169 -3.37 11.27 14.18
CA PRO A 169 -3.21 9.90 14.62
C PRO A 169 -1.99 9.23 13.96
N GLY A 170 -1.22 8.48 14.72
CA GLY A 170 -0.10 7.72 14.17
C GLY A 170 0.86 7.20 15.25
N ALA A 171 1.69 6.22 14.90
CA ALA A 171 2.67 5.65 15.81
C ALA A 171 3.75 6.68 16.19
N HIS A 172 4.19 7.47 15.22
CA HIS A 172 5.15 8.56 15.40
C HIS A 172 4.63 9.60 16.42
N ASN A 173 3.43 10.11 16.22
CA ASN A 173 2.83 11.10 17.11
C ASN A 173 2.52 10.55 18.50
N ARG A 174 2.17 9.26 18.62
CA ARG A 174 2.07 8.58 19.93
C ARG A 174 3.41 8.52 20.65
N LEU A 175 4.50 8.20 19.91
CA LEU A 175 5.84 8.20 20.47
C LEU A 175 6.26 9.59 20.95
N GLN A 176 5.99 10.64 20.17
CA GLN A 176 6.22 12.02 20.59
C GLN A 176 5.47 12.36 21.88
N GLY A 177 4.20 11.98 21.99
CA GLY A 177 3.42 12.13 23.22
C GLY A 177 4.06 11.42 24.41
N GLN A 178 4.49 10.18 24.24
CA GLN A 178 5.17 9.42 25.32
C GLN A 178 6.50 10.05 25.72
N ILE A 179 7.27 10.59 24.78
CA ILE A 179 8.51 11.32 25.08
C ILE A 179 8.20 12.55 25.94
N VAL A 180 7.24 13.36 25.55
CA VAL A 180 6.92 14.60 26.28
C VAL A 180 6.33 14.31 27.66
N GLU A 181 5.41 13.36 27.78
CA GLU A 181 4.62 13.13 29.00
C GLU A 181 5.28 12.14 29.97
N GLN A 182 6.09 11.21 29.46
CA GLN A 182 6.66 10.15 30.29
C GLN A 182 8.19 10.20 30.38
N PHE A 183 8.88 10.39 29.25
CA PHE A 183 10.34 10.36 29.24
C PHE A 183 10.94 11.65 29.82
N ILE A 184 10.51 12.81 29.33
CA ILE A 184 11.05 14.11 29.78
C ILE A 184 10.93 14.29 31.30
N PRO A 185 9.78 14.07 31.95
CA PRO A 185 9.68 14.24 33.39
C PRO A 185 10.60 13.32 34.22
N ARG A 186 10.91 12.13 33.70
CA ARG A 186 11.70 11.12 34.40
C ARG A 186 13.19 11.27 34.19
N PHE A 187 13.62 11.61 32.98
CA PHE A 187 15.02 11.55 32.57
C PHE A 187 15.63 12.92 32.22
N ALA A 188 14.78 13.93 32.02
CA ALA A 188 15.22 15.29 31.73
C ALA A 188 14.32 16.32 32.45
N PRO A 189 14.19 16.27 33.80
CA PRO A 189 13.32 17.18 34.54
C PRO A 189 13.72 18.63 34.27
N GLY A 190 12.74 19.49 33.98
CA GLY A 190 12.95 20.89 33.62
C GLY A 190 13.30 21.17 32.16
N ALA A 191 13.49 20.13 31.34
CA ALA A 191 13.63 20.31 29.88
C ALA A 191 12.35 20.90 29.26
N ARG A 192 12.55 21.67 28.18
CA ARG A 192 11.46 22.27 27.43
C ARG A 192 11.41 21.74 26.02
N VAL A 193 10.20 21.49 25.54
CA VAL A 193 9.97 21.14 24.14
C VAL A 193 10.04 22.42 23.33
N LEU A 194 11.03 22.55 22.46
CA LEU A 194 11.21 23.72 21.59
C LEU A 194 10.59 23.51 20.22
N TYR A 195 10.43 22.26 19.81
CA TYR A 195 9.82 21.90 18.53
C TYR A 195 8.97 20.64 18.68
N LEU A 196 7.79 20.64 18.06
CA LEU A 196 6.94 19.49 17.94
C LEU A 196 6.27 19.52 16.55
N GLY A 197 6.63 18.56 15.70
CA GLY A 197 6.07 18.39 14.37
C GLY A 197 4.94 17.37 14.35
N ASP A 198 4.14 17.42 13.30
CA ASP A 198 3.08 16.46 13.03
C ASP A 198 3.23 15.90 11.60
N THR A 199 2.80 14.69 11.37
CA THR A 199 2.78 14.09 10.02
C THR A 199 1.95 14.89 9.02
N ASP A 200 0.88 15.57 9.48
CA ASP A 200 0.03 16.43 8.62
C ASP A 200 0.49 17.89 8.59
N HIS A 201 1.06 18.39 9.71
CA HIS A 201 1.54 19.75 9.85
C HIS A 201 2.88 19.78 10.55
N LYS A 202 3.96 20.03 9.80
CA LYS A 202 5.34 19.96 10.29
C LYS A 202 5.68 20.92 11.45
N SER A 203 4.89 21.95 11.70
CA SER A 203 5.17 22.96 12.73
C SER A 203 3.96 23.19 13.63
N LYS A 204 3.64 22.20 14.50
CA LYS A 204 2.55 22.34 15.49
C LYS A 204 2.93 23.19 16.69
N HIS A 205 4.19 23.11 17.11
CA HIS A 205 4.78 23.93 18.16
C HIS A 205 6.22 24.25 17.80
N VAL A 206 6.58 25.54 17.80
CA VAL A 206 7.94 26.02 17.52
C VAL A 206 8.24 27.20 18.43
N ASP A 207 9.24 27.08 19.30
CA ASP A 207 9.80 28.19 20.06
C ASP A 207 11.01 28.76 19.31
N GLU A 208 10.71 29.59 18.29
CA GLU A 208 11.73 30.15 17.38
C GLU A 208 12.81 30.94 18.13
N LEU A 209 12.44 31.72 19.16
CA LEU A 209 13.37 32.54 19.91
C LEU A 209 14.40 31.68 20.65
N ARG A 210 13.96 30.61 21.27
CA ARG A 210 14.87 29.71 22.01
C ARG A 210 15.68 28.84 21.07
N LEU A 211 15.10 28.34 19.98
CA LEU A 211 15.85 27.62 18.95
C LEU A 211 16.98 28.47 18.39
N ALA A 212 16.71 29.73 18.08
CA ALA A 212 17.74 30.67 17.64
C ALA A 212 18.83 30.91 18.71
N SER A 213 18.43 31.01 20.00
CA SER A 213 19.39 31.22 21.10
C SER A 213 20.35 30.05 21.35
N VAL A 214 19.97 28.84 20.95
CA VAL A 214 20.81 27.62 21.01
C VAL A 214 21.48 27.31 19.66
N GLY A 215 21.43 28.24 18.70
CA GLY A 215 22.11 28.08 17.40
C GLY A 215 21.35 27.23 16.38
N VAL A 216 20.06 26.99 16.58
CA VAL A 216 19.21 26.21 15.68
C VAL A 216 18.11 27.14 15.08
N PRO A 217 18.45 27.97 14.08
CA PRO A 217 17.44 28.80 13.43
C PRO A 217 16.54 27.97 12.56
N VAL A 218 15.24 28.05 12.77
CA VAL A 218 14.22 27.39 11.92
C VAL A 218 13.78 28.37 10.82
N ARG A 219 14.08 28.05 9.57
CA ARG A 219 13.61 28.82 8.41
C ARG A 219 12.39 28.13 7.79
N LYS A 220 11.45 28.91 7.26
CA LYS A 220 10.19 28.41 6.66
C LYS A 220 10.36 27.35 5.56
N HIS A 221 11.55 27.23 4.98
CA HIS A 221 11.87 26.29 3.89
C HIS A 221 12.89 25.20 4.27
N ASP A 222 13.34 25.16 5.52
CA ASP A 222 14.25 24.11 5.96
C ASP A 222 13.52 22.77 6.04
N LYS A 223 14.21 21.69 5.63
CA LYS A 223 13.74 20.35 5.91
C LYS A 223 13.87 20.09 7.40
N LEU A 224 12.78 20.29 8.12
CA LEU A 224 12.70 19.91 9.52
C LEU A 224 12.73 18.38 9.62
N PRO A 225 13.44 17.81 10.62
CA PRO A 225 13.42 16.38 10.86
C PRO A 225 11.98 15.91 11.12
N ASP A 226 11.66 14.74 10.56
CA ASP A 226 10.40 14.04 10.80
C ASP A 226 10.37 13.43 12.21
#